data_f58bb3e18422ddb2fd999507cb19daa5
#
_entry.id   f58bb3e18422ddb2fd999507cb19daa5
#
_cell.length_a   1.000
_cell.length_b   1.000
_cell.length_c   1.000
_cell.angle_alpha   90.00
_cell.angle_beta   90.00
_cell.angle_gamma   90.00
#
_symmetry.space_group_name_H-M   'P 1'
#
loop_
_entity.id
_entity.type
_entity.pdbx_description
1 polymer ?
#
loop_
_entity_poly.entity_id
_entity_poly.type
_entity_poly.pdbx_seq_one_letter_code
_entity_poly.pdbx_strand_id
1 'polypeptide(L)'
;MKRRSFSVCIVFILLAGLAHGQAADPGPSFDAADVHVSPKSINPQTAGGFIRGGRYQFRNATMVDLISSAYSVDADKVLGGPIWLESDRFDILAKAPGSTTNDTAKLMLRSLLVARTIDFRTTSEYVDAHRSSSI
;
A
#
# COMPACT_ATOMS: atom_id res chain seq x y z
N MET A 1 37.49 63.05 -25.49
CA MET A 1 36.98 61.81 -26.08
C MET A 1 36.79 60.79 -25.01
N LYS A 2 35.58 60.64 -24.52
CA LYS A 2 35.30 59.76 -23.39
C LYS A 2 34.78 58.43 -23.91
N ARG A 3 35.56 57.40 -23.74
CA ARG A 3 35.13 56.03 -23.97
C ARG A 3 34.19 55.65 -22.86
N ARG A 4 32.94 55.45 -23.18
CA ARG A 4 31.98 54.82 -22.26
C ARG A 4 32.01 53.31 -22.46
N SER A 5 32.69 52.64 -21.54
CA SER A 5 32.58 51.20 -21.38
C SER A 5 31.17 50.87 -20.97
N PHE A 6 30.40 50.25 -21.85
CA PHE A 6 29.19 49.57 -21.52
C PHE A 6 29.55 48.23 -20.93
N SER A 7 29.54 48.19 -19.61
CA SER A 7 29.61 46.92 -18.87
C SER A 7 28.26 46.22 -19.11
N VAL A 8 28.31 45.24 -19.99
CA VAL A 8 27.19 44.33 -20.20
C VAL A 8 27.16 43.40 -18.98
N CYS A 9 26.37 43.77 -17.98
CA CYS A 9 25.96 42.84 -16.95
C CYS A 9 25.07 41.79 -17.59
N ILE A 10 25.69 40.68 -17.95
CA ILE A 10 24.96 39.44 -18.27
C ILE A 10 24.34 38.97 -16.97
N VAL A 11 23.12 39.32 -16.77
CA VAL A 11 22.25 38.72 -15.75
C VAL A 11 21.97 37.30 -16.23
N PHE A 12 22.81 36.37 -15.80
CA PHE A 12 22.48 34.95 -15.83
C PHE A 12 21.32 34.76 -14.84
N ILE A 13 20.11 34.87 -15.35
CA ILE A 13 18.93 34.38 -14.65
C ILE A 13 19.08 32.85 -14.66
N LEU A 14 19.64 32.33 -13.59
CA LEU A 14 19.51 30.94 -13.21
C LEU A 14 18.02 30.65 -13.03
N LEU A 15 17.36 30.20 -14.10
CA LEU A 15 16.12 29.44 -13.98
C LEU A 15 16.48 28.16 -13.22
N ALA A 16 16.50 28.26 -11.91
CA ALA A 16 16.35 27.10 -11.06
C ALA A 16 14.95 26.58 -11.33
N GLY A 17 14.85 25.69 -12.32
CA GLY A 17 13.65 24.89 -12.52
C GLY A 17 13.38 24.18 -11.23
N LEU A 18 12.41 24.67 -10.47
CA LEU A 18 11.74 23.90 -9.44
C LEU A 18 11.10 22.72 -10.15
N ALA A 19 11.87 21.66 -10.29
CA ALA A 19 11.31 20.35 -10.52
C ALA A 19 10.44 20.04 -9.29
N HIS A 20 9.24 20.53 -9.30
CA HIS A 20 8.19 20.01 -8.47
C HIS A 20 8.02 18.58 -8.96
N GLY A 21 8.70 17.67 -8.31
CA GLY A 21 8.39 16.26 -8.42
C GLY A 21 6.90 16.18 -8.12
N GLN A 22 6.10 15.97 -9.16
CA GLN A 22 4.70 15.63 -8.99
C GLN A 22 4.72 14.34 -8.20
N ALA A 23 4.52 14.45 -6.89
CA ALA A 23 4.14 13.31 -6.08
C ALA A 23 2.92 12.75 -6.80
N ALA A 24 3.04 11.55 -7.35
CA ALA A 24 1.91 10.86 -7.95
C ALA A 24 0.77 10.95 -6.95
N ASP A 25 -0.38 11.43 -7.39
CA ASP A 25 -1.57 11.52 -6.53
C ASP A 25 -1.72 10.18 -5.83
N PRO A 26 -1.65 10.11 -4.49
CA PRO A 26 -1.61 8.85 -3.77
C PRO A 26 -2.89 8.03 -3.93
N GLY A 27 -3.81 8.46 -4.79
CA GLY A 27 -5.09 7.80 -5.02
C GLY A 27 -5.97 7.78 -3.76
N PRO A 28 -7.16 7.20 -3.83
CA PRO A 28 -8.03 7.10 -2.67
C PRO A 28 -7.39 6.24 -1.59
N SER A 29 -7.42 6.72 -0.34
CA SER A 29 -6.83 6.05 0.81
C SER A 29 -7.81 5.96 1.98
N PHE A 30 -7.61 4.99 2.86
CA PHE A 30 -8.32 4.94 4.13
C PHE A 30 -7.86 6.06 5.06
N ASP A 31 -8.77 6.57 5.90
CA ASP A 31 -8.44 7.56 6.94
C ASP A 31 -7.45 7.00 7.96
N ALA A 32 -7.59 5.73 8.27
CA ALA A 32 -6.70 4.96 9.12
C ALA A 32 -6.78 3.48 8.74
N ALA A 33 -5.68 2.76 8.85
CA ALA A 33 -5.63 1.32 8.63
C ALA A 33 -4.68 0.66 9.61
N ASP A 34 -5.17 -0.40 10.23
CA ASP A 34 -4.40 -1.34 11.04
C ASP A 34 -4.24 -2.65 10.28
N VAL A 35 -3.02 -3.15 10.24
CA VAL A 35 -2.66 -4.39 9.55
C VAL A 35 -1.77 -5.21 10.48
N HIS A 36 -2.19 -6.41 10.78
CA HIS A 36 -1.42 -7.33 11.63
C HIS A 36 -1.56 -8.79 11.16
N VAL A 37 -0.66 -9.64 11.61
CA VAL A 37 -0.75 -11.08 11.35
C VAL A 37 -1.96 -11.64 12.06
N SER A 38 -2.74 -12.44 11.34
CA SER A 38 -3.92 -13.11 11.89
C SER A 38 -3.50 -14.14 12.96
N PRO A 39 -4.27 -14.27 14.04
CA PRO A 39 -4.09 -15.36 14.98
C PRO A 39 -4.19 -16.71 14.28
N LYS A 40 -3.36 -17.67 14.73
CA LYS A 40 -3.42 -19.05 14.20
C LYS A 40 -4.80 -19.66 14.47
N SER A 41 -5.42 -20.19 13.43
CA SER A 41 -6.71 -20.86 13.50
C SER A 41 -6.62 -22.27 12.94
N ILE A 42 -7.37 -23.20 13.53
CA ILE A 42 -7.46 -24.59 13.05
C ILE A 42 -8.19 -24.65 11.69
N ASN A 43 -9.11 -23.73 11.48
CA ASN A 43 -9.87 -23.61 10.21
C ASN A 43 -9.78 -22.17 9.70
N PRO A 44 -8.69 -21.80 9.02
CA PRO A 44 -8.47 -20.45 8.56
C PRO A 44 -9.34 -20.15 7.34
N GLN A 45 -10.44 -19.46 7.54
CA GLN A 45 -11.28 -18.95 6.44
C GLN A 45 -11.09 -17.45 6.28
N THR A 46 -10.87 -17.03 5.05
CA THR A 46 -10.84 -15.63 4.68
C THR A 46 -12.25 -15.04 4.76
N ALA A 47 -12.41 -13.89 5.40
CA ALA A 47 -13.69 -13.21 5.56
C ALA A 47 -13.56 -11.70 5.45
N GLY A 48 -14.57 -11.04 4.88
CA GLY A 48 -14.60 -9.58 4.73
C GLY A 48 -14.35 -9.12 3.31
N GLY A 49 -13.64 -8.01 3.16
CA GLY A 49 -13.35 -7.41 1.85
C GLY A 49 -14.43 -6.44 1.37
N PHE A 50 -15.26 -5.91 2.26
CA PHE A 50 -16.31 -4.96 1.95
C PHE A 50 -16.46 -3.88 3.02
N ILE A 51 -17.07 -2.76 2.65
CA ILE A 51 -17.39 -1.66 3.57
C ILE A 51 -18.71 -1.96 4.28
N ARG A 52 -18.69 -1.80 5.60
CA ARG A 52 -19.90 -1.79 6.43
C ARG A 52 -19.76 -0.72 7.51
N GLY A 53 -20.71 0.22 7.55
CA GLY A 53 -20.73 1.28 8.56
C GLY A 53 -19.44 2.13 8.58
N GLY A 54 -18.90 2.50 7.42
CA GLY A 54 -17.67 3.27 7.30
C GLY A 54 -16.39 2.51 7.67
N ARG A 55 -16.47 1.19 7.85
CA ARG A 55 -15.33 0.33 8.15
C ARG A 55 -15.12 -0.70 7.05
N TYR A 56 -13.88 -0.83 6.65
CA TYR A 56 -13.41 -1.92 5.81
C TYR A 56 -12.71 -2.95 6.68
N GLN A 57 -13.08 -4.20 6.54
CA GLN A 57 -12.50 -5.28 7.31
C GLN A 57 -12.18 -6.46 6.40
N PHE A 58 -10.97 -6.97 6.55
CA PHE A 58 -10.55 -8.24 5.98
C PHE A 58 -9.94 -9.08 7.10
N ARG A 59 -10.33 -10.32 7.24
CA ARG A 59 -9.82 -11.23 8.25
C ARG A 59 -9.21 -12.47 7.62
N ASN A 60 -8.11 -12.90 8.18
CA ASN A 60 -7.47 -14.17 7.87
C ASN A 60 -7.16 -14.31 6.36
N ALA A 61 -6.87 -13.20 5.71
CA ALA A 61 -6.59 -13.12 4.29
C ALA A 61 -5.11 -13.36 4.01
N THR A 62 -4.82 -14.17 2.99
CA THR A 62 -3.46 -14.24 2.43
C THR A 62 -3.17 -12.99 1.60
N MET A 63 -1.91 -12.74 1.28
CA MET A 63 -1.58 -11.65 0.37
C MET A 63 -2.21 -11.86 -1.02
N VAL A 64 -2.31 -13.11 -1.46
CA VAL A 64 -3.02 -13.47 -2.71
C VAL A 64 -4.49 -13.06 -2.63
N ASP A 65 -5.18 -13.33 -1.51
CA ASP A 65 -6.59 -12.91 -1.32
C ASP A 65 -6.74 -11.38 -1.37
N LEU A 66 -5.80 -10.66 -0.75
CA LEU A 66 -5.80 -9.19 -0.72
C LEU A 66 -5.58 -8.61 -2.13
N ILE A 67 -4.62 -9.13 -2.88
CA ILE A 67 -4.35 -8.71 -4.26
C ILE A 67 -5.55 -9.05 -5.16
N SER A 68 -6.06 -10.25 -5.06
CA SER A 68 -7.23 -10.71 -5.80
C SER A 68 -8.43 -9.77 -5.58
N SER A 69 -8.72 -9.44 -4.34
CA SER A 69 -9.79 -8.50 -3.97
C SER A 69 -9.52 -7.07 -4.47
N ALA A 70 -8.30 -6.56 -4.28
CA ALA A 70 -7.92 -5.20 -4.66
C ALA A 70 -8.00 -4.98 -6.18
N TYR A 71 -7.62 -5.97 -6.95
CA TYR A 71 -7.57 -5.86 -8.42
C TYR A 71 -8.76 -6.51 -9.12
N SER A 72 -9.68 -7.11 -8.37
CA SER A 72 -10.86 -7.83 -8.90
C SER A 72 -10.46 -8.91 -9.92
N VAL A 73 -9.43 -9.67 -9.57
CA VAL A 73 -8.95 -10.82 -10.36
C VAL A 73 -9.09 -12.10 -9.55
N ASP A 74 -9.18 -13.22 -10.22
CA ASP A 74 -9.21 -14.51 -9.55
C ASP A 74 -7.85 -14.84 -8.90
N ALA A 75 -7.84 -15.56 -7.81
CA ALA A 75 -6.62 -15.88 -7.07
C ALA A 75 -5.61 -16.67 -7.93
N ASP A 76 -6.08 -17.49 -8.86
CA ASP A 76 -5.26 -18.25 -9.82
C ASP A 76 -4.54 -17.36 -10.85
N LYS A 77 -4.94 -16.10 -10.97
CA LYS A 77 -4.29 -15.09 -11.82
C LYS A 77 -3.18 -14.34 -11.09
N VAL A 78 -3.08 -14.48 -9.78
CA VAL A 78 -2.00 -13.89 -8.96
C VAL A 78 -0.83 -14.86 -8.98
N LEU A 79 0.09 -14.67 -9.89
CA LEU A 79 1.20 -15.59 -10.14
C LEU A 79 2.54 -15.02 -9.68
N GLY A 80 3.39 -15.90 -9.16
CA GLY A 80 4.75 -15.56 -8.76
C GLY A 80 4.85 -14.97 -7.36
N GLY A 81 6.09 -14.76 -6.94
CA GLY A 81 6.42 -14.24 -5.61
C GLY A 81 6.82 -15.32 -4.61
N PRO A 82 7.22 -14.92 -3.40
CA PRO A 82 7.64 -15.84 -2.36
C PRO A 82 6.45 -16.57 -1.72
N ILE A 83 6.71 -17.74 -1.12
CA ILE A 83 5.70 -18.62 -0.51
C ILE A 83 4.83 -17.92 0.53
N TRP A 84 5.37 -16.94 1.26
CA TRP A 84 4.60 -16.26 2.30
C TRP A 84 3.36 -15.51 1.76
N LEU A 85 3.33 -15.18 0.48
CA LEU A 85 2.16 -14.57 -0.15
C LEU A 85 0.91 -15.46 -0.05
N GLU A 86 1.11 -16.76 -0.03
CA GLU A 86 0.04 -17.77 0.03
C GLU A 86 -0.15 -18.35 1.43
N SER A 87 0.93 -18.38 2.25
CA SER A 87 0.92 -19.06 3.55
C SER A 87 0.57 -18.15 4.71
N ASP A 88 1.05 -16.91 4.70
CA ASP A 88 0.85 -15.99 5.81
C ASP A 88 -0.49 -15.28 5.69
N ARG A 89 -1.12 -15.07 6.83
CA ARG A 89 -2.46 -14.50 6.91
C ARG A 89 -2.47 -13.23 7.71
N PHE A 90 -3.24 -12.28 7.24
CA PHE A 90 -3.32 -10.92 7.76
C PHE A 90 -4.76 -10.53 8.05
N ASP A 91 -4.92 -9.75 9.11
CA ASP A 91 -6.15 -9.03 9.40
C ASP A 91 -5.95 -7.55 9.07
N ILE A 92 -6.91 -6.98 8.36
CA ILE A 92 -6.96 -5.56 8.04
C ILE A 92 -8.24 -5.00 8.65
N LEU A 93 -8.08 -3.93 9.42
CA LEU A 93 -9.17 -3.11 9.91
C LEU A 93 -8.91 -1.67 9.51
N ALA A 94 -9.73 -1.10 8.66
CA ALA A 94 -9.55 0.24 8.17
C ALA A 94 -10.81 1.09 8.31
N LYS A 95 -10.59 2.38 8.54
CA LYS A 95 -11.66 3.39 8.54
C LYS A 95 -11.70 4.03 7.16
N ALA A 96 -12.87 3.98 6.53
CA ALA A 96 -13.09 4.60 5.25
C ALA A 96 -13.78 5.97 5.41
N PRO A 97 -13.49 6.95 4.52
CA PRO A 97 -14.24 8.20 4.45
C PRO A 97 -15.74 7.95 4.23
N GLY A 98 -16.58 8.86 4.70
CA GLY A 98 -18.03 8.73 4.88
C GLY A 98 -18.83 7.96 3.83
N SER A 99 -18.75 8.31 2.54
CA SER A 99 -19.55 7.70 1.46
C SER A 99 -18.76 6.75 0.56
N THR A 100 -17.78 6.02 1.12
CA THR A 100 -16.96 5.09 0.35
C THR A 100 -17.78 3.90 -0.16
N THR A 101 -17.73 3.68 -1.47
CA THR A 101 -18.29 2.49 -2.12
C THR A 101 -17.33 1.29 -2.02
N ASN A 102 -17.83 0.08 -2.27
CA ASN A 102 -16.97 -1.10 -2.32
C ASN A 102 -15.90 -1.00 -3.43
N ASP A 103 -16.21 -0.41 -4.57
CA ASP A 103 -15.24 -0.23 -5.65
C ASP A 103 -14.15 0.78 -5.26
N THR A 104 -14.53 1.88 -4.60
CA THR A 104 -13.55 2.81 -4.04
C THR A 104 -12.69 2.14 -2.96
N ALA A 105 -13.27 1.29 -2.13
CA ALA A 105 -12.53 0.54 -1.11
C ALA A 105 -11.47 -0.40 -1.70
N LYS A 106 -11.72 -0.99 -2.87
CA LYS A 106 -10.71 -1.77 -3.59
C LYS A 106 -9.52 -0.91 -4.03
N LEU A 107 -9.78 0.31 -4.51
CA LEU A 107 -8.71 1.25 -4.84
C LEU A 107 -7.93 1.68 -3.60
N MET A 108 -8.62 1.93 -2.48
CA MET A 108 -7.97 2.21 -1.19
C MET A 108 -7.13 1.03 -0.71
N LEU A 109 -7.59 -0.20 -0.91
CA LEU A 109 -6.82 -1.40 -0.60
C LEU A 109 -5.56 -1.49 -1.47
N ARG A 110 -5.62 -1.16 -2.77
CA ARG A 110 -4.42 -1.09 -3.63
C ARG A 110 -3.40 -0.11 -3.07
N SER A 111 -3.84 1.11 -2.72
CA SER A 111 -2.98 2.13 -2.13
C SER A 111 -2.34 1.64 -0.83
N LEU A 112 -3.11 0.96 0.02
CA LEU A 112 -2.63 0.38 1.26
C LEU A 112 -1.57 -0.71 1.02
N LEU A 113 -1.81 -1.62 0.08
CA LEU A 113 -0.87 -2.69 -0.26
C LEU A 113 0.46 -2.12 -0.77
N VAL A 114 0.42 -1.12 -1.65
CA VAL A 114 1.63 -0.46 -2.16
C VAL A 114 2.38 0.24 -1.04
N ALA A 115 1.68 0.99 -0.18
CA ALA A 115 2.29 1.75 0.92
C ALA A 115 2.89 0.85 2.02
N ARG A 116 2.31 -0.34 2.22
CA ARG A 116 2.64 -1.25 3.34
C ARG A 116 3.36 -2.53 2.92
N THR A 117 3.79 -2.66 1.68
CA THR A 117 4.49 -3.87 1.20
C THR A 117 5.69 -4.23 2.07
N ILE A 118 6.43 -3.24 2.56
CA ILE A 118 7.58 -3.44 3.46
C ILE A 118 7.13 -4.01 4.81
N ASP A 119 6.04 -3.46 5.37
CA ASP A 119 5.51 -3.91 6.67
C ASP A 119 5.05 -5.38 6.61
N PHE A 120 4.33 -5.75 5.54
CA PHE A 120 3.91 -7.14 5.32
C PHE A 120 5.11 -8.09 5.24
N ARG A 121 6.15 -7.71 4.51
CA ARG A 121 7.36 -8.50 4.37
C ARG A 121 8.10 -8.67 5.69
N THR A 122 8.33 -7.59 6.42
CA THR A 122 9.03 -7.61 7.70
C THR A 122 8.27 -8.47 8.73
N THR A 123 6.95 -8.35 8.75
CA THR A 123 6.10 -9.15 9.63
C THR A 123 6.16 -10.63 9.29
N SER A 124 6.16 -10.98 8.02
CA SER A 124 6.31 -12.36 7.55
C SER A 124 7.68 -12.96 7.94
N GLU A 125 8.76 -12.24 7.71
CA GLU A 125 10.11 -12.67 8.08
C GLU A 125 10.24 -12.90 9.60
N TYR A 126 9.60 -12.05 10.42
CA TYR A 126 9.56 -12.21 11.87
C TYR A 126 8.83 -13.50 12.29
N VAL A 127 7.69 -13.79 11.67
CA VAL A 127 6.91 -15.02 11.95
C VAL A 127 7.70 -16.27 11.59
N ASP A 128 8.39 -16.28 10.46
CA ASP A 128 9.19 -17.41 10.02
C ASP A 128 10.41 -17.65 10.93
N ALA A 129 11.08 -16.59 11.36
CA ALA A 129 12.20 -16.68 12.29
C ALA A 129 11.78 -17.32 13.64
N HIS A 130 10.60 -16.97 14.14
CA HIS A 130 10.07 -17.54 15.39
C HIS A 130 9.55 -18.97 15.22
N ARG A 131 9.07 -19.33 14.03
CA ARG A 131 8.64 -20.69 13.73
C ARG A 131 9.81 -21.66 13.68
N SER A 132 10.94 -21.26 13.10
CA SER A 132 12.14 -22.11 13.01
C SER A 132 12.89 -22.25 14.34
N SER A 133 12.68 -21.35 15.29
CA SER A 133 13.28 -21.39 16.63
C SER A 133 12.53 -22.28 17.63
N SER A 134 11.37 -22.80 17.25
CA SER A 134 10.48 -23.61 18.12
C SER A 134 10.54 -25.12 17.82
N ILE A 135 11.56 -25.57 17.09
CA ILE A 135 11.83 -27.01 16.79
C ILE A 135 12.99 -27.51 17.64
#